data_d4193bf8dab48c944d8672b07c42ee4e
#
_entry.id   d4193bf8dab48c944d8672b07c42ee4e
#
_cell.length_a   1.000
_cell.length_b   1.000
_cell.length_c   1.000
_cell.angle_alpha   90.00
_cell.angle_beta   90.00
_cell.angle_gamma   90.00
#
_symmetry.space_group_name_H-M   'P 1'
#
loop_
_entity.id
_entity.type
_entity.pdbx_description
1 polymer ?
#
loop_
_entity_poly.entity_id
_entity_poly.type
_entity_poly.pdbx_seq_one_letter_code
_entity_poly.pdbx_strand_id
1 'polypeptide(L)'
;MNEIGTSVREREIYKVTLVGSLVNILLVVCKFAAGFGGKSAAMIADAVHSLSDLITDLIVIVFVRISSKPEDKGHDYGHGKYETLATLLIGAALLAVGAGICWSGVESIISFAKGETLQSPGWVALAAAVVSVVSKEILFHYTRLVGKRCNSPAVIANAWHHRSDAFSSIGTAIGIGGAILLGESWRVLDPLAAVIVSFFIVQVAVKQLKACIDELLERSLPDDIEQEITQTVLSLDGVSQPHHLRTR
;
A
#
# COMPACT_ATOMS: atom_id res chain seq x y z
N MET A 1 -2.10 17.14 -33.48
CA MET A 1 -2.49 15.88 -32.83
C MET A 1 -3.81 16.17 -32.14
N ASN A 2 -4.89 15.52 -32.61
CA ASN A 2 -6.27 16.00 -32.46
C ASN A 2 -6.76 15.96 -31.00
N GLU A 3 -7.43 17.05 -30.56
CA GLU A 3 -8.12 17.18 -29.26
C GLU A 3 -9.13 16.04 -28.98
N ILE A 4 -9.70 15.44 -30.02
CA ILE A 4 -10.58 14.27 -29.93
C ILE A 4 -9.83 13.04 -29.38
N GLY A 5 -8.54 12.89 -29.68
CA GLY A 5 -7.71 11.79 -29.17
C GLY A 5 -7.39 11.92 -27.67
N THR A 6 -7.25 13.13 -27.14
CA THR A 6 -6.97 13.37 -25.72
C THR A 6 -8.17 13.07 -24.83
N SER A 7 -9.37 13.49 -25.20
CA SER A 7 -10.59 13.23 -24.42
C SER A 7 -10.97 11.73 -24.34
N VAL A 8 -10.75 10.98 -25.43
CA VAL A 8 -10.97 9.52 -25.44
C VAL A 8 -9.94 8.82 -24.56
N ARG A 9 -8.66 9.22 -24.65
CA ARG A 9 -7.57 8.70 -23.82
C ARG A 9 -7.83 8.93 -22.33
N GLU A 10 -8.21 10.14 -21.93
CA GLU A 10 -8.54 10.49 -20.55
C GLU A 10 -9.72 9.67 -20.02
N ARG A 11 -10.76 9.51 -20.82
CA ARG A 11 -11.94 8.71 -20.46
C ARG A 11 -11.60 7.23 -20.23
N GLU A 12 -10.74 6.63 -21.06
CA GLU A 12 -10.31 5.25 -20.89
C GLU A 12 -9.44 5.07 -19.64
N ILE A 13 -8.53 6.01 -19.36
CA ILE A 13 -7.72 6.02 -18.14
C ILE A 13 -8.61 6.15 -16.91
N TYR A 14 -9.55 7.09 -16.91
CA TYR A 14 -10.48 7.29 -15.80
C TYR A 14 -11.34 6.05 -15.55
N LYS A 15 -11.86 5.44 -16.61
CA LYS A 15 -12.68 4.24 -16.53
C LYS A 15 -11.92 3.05 -15.92
N VAL A 16 -10.69 2.78 -16.38
CA VAL A 16 -9.90 1.66 -15.85
C VAL A 16 -9.52 1.88 -14.38
N THR A 17 -9.21 3.11 -14.00
CA THR A 17 -8.91 3.47 -12.60
C THR A 17 -10.13 3.29 -11.71
N LEU A 18 -11.30 3.74 -12.14
CA LEU A 18 -12.55 3.61 -11.38
C LEU A 18 -12.95 2.14 -11.21
N VAL A 19 -12.84 1.34 -12.27
CA VAL A 19 -13.09 -0.11 -12.21
C VAL A 19 -12.12 -0.77 -11.23
N GLY A 20 -10.83 -0.43 -11.28
CA GLY A 20 -9.81 -0.92 -10.37
C GLY A 20 -10.14 -0.60 -8.91
N SER A 21 -10.48 0.66 -8.61
CA SER A 21 -10.85 1.09 -7.25
C SER A 21 -12.10 0.38 -6.75
N LEU A 22 -13.14 0.22 -7.58
CA LEU A 22 -14.35 -0.48 -7.19
C LEU A 22 -14.10 -1.95 -6.86
N VAL A 23 -13.30 -2.64 -7.69
CA VAL A 23 -12.90 -4.03 -7.44
C VAL A 23 -12.09 -4.14 -6.15
N ASN A 24 -11.16 -3.20 -5.90
CA ASN A 24 -10.37 -3.20 -4.67
C ASN A 24 -11.25 -3.02 -3.42
N ILE A 25 -12.21 -2.09 -3.43
CA ILE A 25 -13.16 -1.89 -2.33
C ILE A 25 -13.95 -3.17 -2.07
N LEU A 26 -14.48 -3.79 -3.13
CA LEU A 26 -15.25 -5.03 -3.00
C LEU A 26 -14.39 -6.17 -2.43
N LEU A 27 -13.16 -6.32 -2.90
CA LEU A 27 -12.23 -7.34 -2.40
C LEU A 27 -11.89 -7.12 -0.93
N VAL A 28 -11.65 -5.87 -0.48
CA VAL A 28 -11.39 -5.57 0.94
C VAL A 28 -12.56 -6.00 1.82
N VAL A 29 -13.79 -5.66 1.44
CA VAL A 29 -14.98 -6.05 2.19
C VAL A 29 -15.14 -7.59 2.23
N CYS A 30 -14.97 -8.26 1.07
CA CYS A 30 -15.05 -9.72 0.99
C CYS A 30 -13.95 -10.41 1.83
N LYS A 31 -12.71 -9.87 1.82
CA LYS A 31 -11.60 -10.41 2.61
C LYS A 31 -11.86 -10.30 4.12
N PHE A 32 -12.34 -9.14 4.60
CA PHE A 32 -12.70 -9.00 6.02
C PHE A 32 -13.85 -9.95 6.41
N ALA A 33 -14.92 -10.00 5.63
CA ALA A 33 -16.04 -10.89 5.90
C ALA A 33 -15.60 -12.37 5.93
N ALA A 34 -14.76 -12.79 4.99
CA ALA A 34 -14.21 -14.14 4.91
C ALA A 34 -13.17 -14.42 6.01
N GLY A 35 -12.36 -13.43 6.39
CA GLY A 35 -11.37 -13.57 7.47
C GLY A 35 -12.03 -13.77 8.83
N PHE A 36 -13.02 -12.97 9.16
CA PHE A 36 -13.78 -13.13 10.41
C PHE A 36 -14.67 -14.38 10.38
N GLY A 37 -15.46 -14.58 9.31
CA GLY A 37 -16.35 -15.74 9.17
C GLY A 37 -15.61 -17.06 9.04
N GLY A 38 -14.45 -17.06 8.38
CA GLY A 38 -13.57 -18.21 8.20
C GLY A 38 -12.54 -18.39 9.32
N LYS A 39 -12.50 -17.51 10.31
CA LYS A 39 -11.53 -17.53 11.45
C LYS A 39 -10.08 -17.73 10.98
N SER A 40 -9.67 -17.00 9.93
CA SER A 40 -8.34 -17.04 9.35
C SER A 40 -7.57 -15.76 9.68
N ALA A 41 -6.46 -15.91 10.43
CA ALA A 41 -5.57 -14.80 10.74
C ALA A 41 -4.85 -14.28 9.49
N ALA A 42 -4.45 -15.17 8.58
CA ALA A 42 -3.83 -14.79 7.32
C ALA A 42 -4.77 -13.97 6.43
N MET A 43 -6.06 -14.33 6.35
CA MET A 43 -7.04 -13.57 5.57
C MET A 43 -7.29 -12.19 6.17
N ILE A 44 -7.34 -12.05 7.50
CA ILE A 44 -7.46 -10.75 8.16
C ILE A 44 -6.23 -9.87 7.88
N ALA A 45 -5.02 -10.44 7.94
CA ALA A 45 -3.79 -9.73 7.60
C ALA A 45 -3.79 -9.23 6.14
N ASP A 46 -4.20 -10.08 5.20
CA ASP A 46 -4.31 -9.72 3.77
C ASP A 46 -5.42 -8.67 3.52
N ALA A 47 -6.51 -8.72 4.28
CA ALA A 47 -7.56 -7.69 4.25
C ALA A 47 -7.04 -6.32 4.73
N VAL A 48 -6.29 -6.29 5.84
CA VAL A 48 -5.66 -5.08 6.38
C VAL A 48 -4.64 -4.50 5.41
N HIS A 49 -3.82 -5.33 4.78
CA HIS A 49 -2.89 -4.90 3.74
C HIS A 49 -3.63 -4.21 2.59
N SER A 50 -4.66 -4.86 2.03
CA SER A 50 -5.46 -4.29 0.95
C SER A 50 -6.24 -3.03 1.36
N LEU A 51 -6.67 -2.93 2.63
CA LEU A 51 -7.30 -1.71 3.17
C LEU A 51 -6.30 -0.57 3.26
N SER A 52 -5.06 -0.84 3.66
CA SER A 52 -3.98 0.15 3.72
C SER A 52 -3.75 0.83 2.37
N ASP A 53 -3.67 0.04 1.29
CA ASP A 53 -3.49 0.56 -0.05
C ASP A 53 -4.67 1.46 -0.46
N LEU A 54 -5.90 0.99 -0.20
CA LEU A 54 -7.11 1.75 -0.49
C LEU A 54 -7.18 3.08 0.29
N ILE A 55 -6.79 3.07 1.56
CA ILE A 55 -6.77 4.28 2.39
C ILE A 55 -5.70 5.25 1.89
N THR A 56 -4.52 4.77 1.53
CA THR A 56 -3.46 5.61 0.95
C THR A 56 -3.94 6.31 -0.32
N ASP A 57 -4.59 5.57 -1.23
CA ASP A 57 -5.17 6.15 -2.45
C ASP A 57 -6.23 7.22 -2.13
N LEU A 58 -7.09 6.97 -1.15
CA LEU A 58 -8.14 7.91 -0.74
C LEU A 58 -7.56 9.20 -0.15
N ILE A 59 -6.49 9.08 0.66
CA ILE A 59 -5.81 10.24 1.22
C ILE A 59 -5.24 11.11 0.12
N VAL A 60 -4.52 10.52 -0.83
CA VAL A 60 -3.98 11.27 -1.96
C VAL A 60 -5.09 12.06 -2.64
N ILE A 61 -6.27 11.46 -2.89
CA ILE A 61 -7.39 12.13 -3.54
C ILE A 61 -7.97 13.28 -2.69
N VAL A 62 -8.18 13.05 -1.39
CA VAL A 62 -8.84 14.02 -0.50
C VAL A 62 -7.88 15.14 -0.11
N PHE A 63 -6.66 14.77 0.28
CA PHE A 63 -5.70 15.74 0.82
C PHE A 63 -4.97 16.55 -0.25
N VAL A 64 -4.81 16.04 -1.48
CA VAL A 64 -4.34 16.86 -2.60
C VAL A 64 -5.22 18.10 -2.81
N ARG A 65 -6.54 18.00 -2.59
CA ARG A 65 -7.43 19.16 -2.64
C ARG A 65 -7.21 20.15 -1.48
N ILE A 66 -6.89 19.66 -0.29
CA ILE A 66 -6.66 20.50 0.89
C ILE A 66 -5.27 21.13 0.82
N SER A 67 -4.26 20.34 0.46
CA SER A 67 -2.88 20.78 0.35
C SER A 67 -2.64 21.76 -0.80
N SER A 68 -3.50 21.71 -1.83
CA SER A 68 -3.46 22.65 -2.96
C SER A 68 -4.05 24.04 -2.64
N LYS A 69 -4.55 24.28 -1.42
CA LYS A 69 -4.99 25.61 -1.02
C LYS A 69 -3.76 26.53 -0.89
N PRO A 70 -3.84 27.74 -1.46
CA PRO A 70 -2.76 28.73 -1.34
C PRO A 70 -2.57 29.14 0.11
N GLU A 71 -1.50 29.90 0.34
CA GLU A 71 -1.22 30.58 1.60
C GLU A 71 -2.41 31.45 2.05
N ASP A 72 -2.65 31.47 3.35
CA ASP A 72 -3.61 32.33 4.01
C ASP A 72 -2.98 32.99 5.25
N LYS A 73 -3.76 33.83 5.96
CA LYS A 73 -3.29 34.55 7.16
C LYS A 73 -2.83 33.63 8.31
N GLY A 74 -3.18 32.34 8.27
CA GLY A 74 -2.80 31.36 9.28
C GLY A 74 -1.69 30.41 8.82
N HIS A 75 -1.44 30.35 7.51
CA HIS A 75 -0.51 29.41 6.91
C HIS A 75 0.29 30.11 5.79
N ASP A 76 1.33 30.84 6.18
CA ASP A 76 2.19 31.64 5.28
C ASP A 76 2.89 30.80 4.18
N TYR A 77 3.08 29.48 4.42
CA TYR A 77 3.68 28.52 3.49
C TYR A 77 2.66 27.60 2.81
N GLY A 78 1.36 27.94 2.91
CA GLY A 78 0.28 27.12 2.36
C GLY A 78 -0.06 25.87 3.20
N HIS A 79 -0.83 24.97 2.63
CA HIS A 79 -1.43 23.84 3.34
C HIS A 79 -0.80 22.47 2.99
N GLY A 80 0.36 22.45 2.32
CA GLY A 80 0.99 21.21 1.84
C GLY A 80 1.23 20.15 2.92
N LYS A 81 1.62 20.57 4.13
CA LYS A 81 1.92 19.67 5.26
C LYS A 81 0.71 18.90 5.82
N TYR A 82 -0.52 19.28 5.46
CA TYR A 82 -1.73 18.53 5.86
C TYR A 82 -1.78 17.13 5.27
N GLU A 83 -1.29 16.95 4.05
CA GLU A 83 -1.19 15.63 3.41
C GLU A 83 -0.20 14.74 4.17
N THR A 84 0.97 15.27 4.50
CA THR A 84 2.01 14.58 5.26
C THR A 84 1.53 14.17 6.65
N LEU A 85 0.81 15.09 7.36
CA LEU A 85 0.24 14.81 8.67
C LEU A 85 -0.82 13.69 8.62
N ALA A 86 -1.72 13.73 7.63
CA ALA A 86 -2.72 12.68 7.45
C ALA A 86 -2.08 11.33 7.16
N THR A 87 -1.08 11.30 6.27
CA THR A 87 -0.30 10.11 5.94
C THR A 87 0.45 9.55 7.16
N LEU A 88 0.99 10.42 8.01
CA LEU A 88 1.62 10.04 9.28
C LEU A 88 0.65 9.35 10.23
N LEU A 89 -0.56 9.92 10.44
CA LEU A 89 -1.57 9.34 11.33
C LEU A 89 -2.01 7.95 10.86
N ILE A 90 -2.16 7.77 9.55
CA ILE A 90 -2.53 6.46 9.00
C ILE A 90 -1.39 5.48 9.07
N GLY A 91 -0.16 5.90 8.77
CA GLY A 91 1.02 5.07 8.97
C GLY A 91 1.14 4.59 10.42
N ALA A 92 0.84 5.44 11.41
CA ALA A 92 0.83 5.07 12.82
C ALA A 92 -0.27 4.06 13.16
N ALA A 93 -1.49 4.25 12.64
CA ALA A 93 -2.58 3.31 12.81
C ALA A 93 -2.26 1.95 12.17
N LEU A 94 -1.70 1.96 10.96
CA LEU A 94 -1.28 0.76 10.24
C LEU A 94 -0.18 0.00 10.98
N LEU A 95 0.80 0.73 11.55
CA LEU A 95 1.84 0.12 12.38
C LEU A 95 1.25 -0.57 13.60
N ALA A 96 0.30 0.08 14.29
CA ALA A 96 -0.34 -0.50 15.47
C ALA A 96 -1.13 -1.77 15.12
N VAL A 97 -1.93 -1.75 14.04
CA VAL A 97 -2.70 -2.91 13.59
C VAL A 97 -1.79 -4.02 13.08
N GLY A 98 -0.77 -3.71 12.27
CA GLY A 98 0.19 -4.69 11.78
C GLY A 98 0.98 -5.37 12.90
N ALA A 99 1.42 -4.60 13.90
CA ALA A 99 2.09 -5.15 15.09
C ALA A 99 1.13 -6.03 15.92
N GLY A 100 -0.15 -5.64 16.05
CA GLY A 100 -1.16 -6.44 16.73
C GLY A 100 -1.42 -7.78 16.05
N ILE A 101 -1.52 -7.81 14.72
CA ILE A 101 -1.69 -9.06 13.94
C ILE A 101 -0.43 -9.94 14.08
N CYS A 102 0.76 -9.33 14.00
CA CYS A 102 2.03 -10.05 14.19
C CYS A 102 2.09 -10.71 15.55
N TRP A 103 1.76 -9.96 16.61
CA TRP A 103 1.73 -10.47 17.99
C TRP A 103 0.76 -11.65 18.15
N SER A 104 -0.48 -11.49 17.69
CA SER A 104 -1.50 -12.56 17.74
C SER A 104 -1.09 -13.80 16.95
N GLY A 105 -0.46 -13.61 15.79
CA GLY A 105 0.07 -14.73 14.99
C GLY A 105 1.20 -15.47 15.71
N VAL A 106 2.14 -14.75 16.31
CA VAL A 106 3.23 -15.34 17.11
C VAL A 106 2.69 -16.08 18.34
N GLU A 107 1.72 -15.50 19.06
CA GLU A 107 1.06 -16.14 20.20
C GLU A 107 0.39 -17.46 19.79
N SER A 108 -0.31 -17.47 18.65
CA SER A 108 -0.91 -18.68 18.09
C SER A 108 0.12 -19.76 17.75
N ILE A 109 1.27 -19.37 17.19
CA ILE A 109 2.38 -20.32 16.90
C ILE A 109 2.97 -20.89 18.19
N ILE A 110 3.15 -20.06 19.22
CA ILE A 110 3.67 -20.50 20.52
C ILE A 110 2.68 -21.47 21.21
N SER A 111 1.38 -21.15 21.19
CA SER A 111 0.32 -22.02 21.71
C SER A 111 0.32 -23.40 21.02
N PHE A 112 0.46 -23.39 19.70
CA PHE A 112 0.58 -24.64 18.93
C PHE A 112 1.83 -25.44 19.34
N ALA A 113 2.98 -24.80 19.53
CA ALA A 113 4.22 -25.43 19.97
C ALA A 113 4.11 -26.04 21.38
N LYS A 114 3.21 -25.50 22.23
CA LYS A 114 2.88 -26.05 23.55
C LYS A 114 1.90 -27.22 23.52
N GLY A 115 1.43 -27.62 22.33
CA GLY A 115 0.49 -28.73 22.11
C GLY A 115 -0.98 -28.33 22.12
N GLU A 116 -1.30 -27.03 22.08
CA GLU A 116 -2.68 -26.59 21.93
C GLU A 116 -3.15 -26.77 20.49
N THR A 117 -4.40 -27.18 20.30
CA THR A 117 -4.98 -27.33 18.96
C THR A 117 -5.46 -26.00 18.42
N LEU A 118 -4.94 -25.57 17.28
CA LEU A 118 -5.42 -24.39 16.58
C LEU A 118 -6.75 -24.68 15.86
N GLN A 119 -7.60 -23.66 15.76
CA GLN A 119 -8.80 -23.76 14.94
C GLN A 119 -8.40 -23.85 13.45
N SER A 120 -9.09 -24.73 12.70
CA SER A 120 -8.90 -24.77 11.26
C SER A 120 -9.56 -23.55 10.61
N PRO A 121 -8.87 -22.84 9.70
CA PRO A 121 -9.53 -21.81 8.92
C PRO A 121 -10.65 -22.41 8.06
N GLY A 122 -11.70 -21.62 7.83
CA GLY A 122 -12.85 -22.06 7.05
C GLY A 122 -12.59 -22.01 5.54
N TRP A 123 -13.26 -22.89 4.79
CA TRP A 123 -13.22 -22.89 3.33
C TRP A 123 -13.60 -21.54 2.69
N VAL A 124 -14.42 -20.74 3.39
CA VAL A 124 -14.79 -19.39 2.95
C VAL A 124 -13.57 -18.47 2.85
N ALA A 125 -12.62 -18.58 3.78
CA ALA A 125 -11.37 -17.81 3.74
C ALA A 125 -10.51 -18.24 2.53
N LEU A 126 -10.39 -19.54 2.28
CA LEU A 126 -9.65 -20.04 1.12
C LEU A 126 -10.30 -19.60 -0.20
N ALA A 127 -11.63 -19.70 -0.30
CA ALA A 127 -12.36 -19.26 -1.49
C ALA A 127 -12.15 -17.76 -1.75
N ALA A 128 -12.21 -16.92 -0.71
CA ALA A 128 -11.96 -15.49 -0.82
C ALA A 128 -10.51 -15.17 -1.23
N ALA A 129 -9.51 -15.93 -0.72
CA ALA A 129 -8.12 -15.80 -1.13
C ALA A 129 -7.96 -16.09 -2.63
N VAL A 130 -8.51 -17.21 -3.11
CA VAL A 130 -8.45 -17.58 -4.53
C VAL A 130 -9.17 -16.54 -5.40
N VAL A 131 -10.37 -16.10 -5.01
CA VAL A 131 -11.10 -15.03 -5.72
C VAL A 131 -10.27 -13.74 -5.77
N SER A 132 -9.60 -13.39 -4.68
CA SER A 132 -8.73 -12.20 -4.64
C SER A 132 -7.58 -12.31 -5.64
N VAL A 133 -6.86 -13.44 -5.66
CA VAL A 133 -5.75 -13.68 -6.60
C VAL A 133 -6.24 -13.58 -8.05
N VAL A 134 -7.32 -14.28 -8.38
CA VAL A 134 -7.88 -14.29 -9.75
C VAL A 134 -8.34 -12.89 -10.16
N SER A 135 -9.05 -12.17 -9.28
CA SER A 135 -9.55 -10.83 -9.56
C SER A 135 -8.39 -9.84 -9.77
N LYS A 136 -7.33 -9.90 -8.95
CA LYS A 136 -6.15 -9.05 -9.08
C LYS A 136 -5.36 -9.36 -10.37
N GLU A 137 -5.24 -10.62 -10.77
CA GLU A 137 -4.56 -10.98 -12.02
C GLU A 137 -5.37 -10.54 -13.25
N ILE A 138 -6.70 -10.68 -13.22
CA ILE A 138 -7.58 -10.13 -14.28
C ILE A 138 -7.42 -8.60 -14.36
N LEU A 139 -7.41 -7.92 -13.21
CA LEU A 139 -7.27 -6.49 -13.13
C LEU A 139 -5.90 -6.03 -13.64
N PHE A 140 -4.82 -6.76 -13.34
CA PHE A 140 -3.50 -6.54 -13.90
C PHE A 140 -3.51 -6.54 -15.43
N HIS A 141 -4.06 -7.60 -16.04
CA HIS A 141 -4.10 -7.72 -17.50
C HIS A 141 -4.95 -6.62 -18.14
N TYR A 142 -6.11 -6.32 -17.56
CA TYR A 142 -7.00 -5.26 -18.04
C TYR A 142 -6.32 -3.88 -17.97
N THR A 143 -5.79 -3.52 -16.81
CA THR A 143 -5.13 -2.23 -16.57
C THR A 143 -3.88 -2.07 -17.45
N ARG A 144 -3.07 -3.13 -17.59
CA ARG A 144 -1.89 -3.14 -18.45
C ARG A 144 -2.24 -2.94 -19.93
N LEU A 145 -3.33 -3.59 -20.40
CA LEU A 145 -3.79 -3.45 -21.77
C LEU A 145 -4.20 -1.99 -22.08
N VAL A 146 -4.99 -1.39 -21.19
CA VAL A 146 -5.41 0.02 -21.31
C VAL A 146 -4.21 0.95 -21.22
N GLY A 147 -3.30 0.72 -20.25
CA GLY A 147 -2.08 1.53 -20.09
C GLY A 147 -1.20 1.53 -21.33
N LYS A 148 -1.05 0.37 -21.99
CA LYS A 148 -0.32 0.28 -23.27
C LYS A 148 -1.05 1.01 -24.40
N ARG A 149 -2.37 0.84 -24.54
CA ARG A 149 -3.17 1.51 -25.58
C ARG A 149 -3.15 3.04 -25.43
N CYS A 150 -3.20 3.52 -24.19
CA CYS A 150 -3.18 4.94 -23.86
C CYS A 150 -1.75 5.52 -23.79
N ASN A 151 -0.72 4.70 -23.97
CA ASN A 151 0.69 5.08 -23.80
C ASN A 151 0.90 5.84 -22.46
N SER A 152 0.38 5.27 -21.36
CA SER A 152 0.42 5.87 -20.01
C SER A 152 1.29 5.03 -19.08
N PRO A 153 2.53 5.48 -18.77
CA PRO A 153 3.41 4.80 -17.81
C PRO A 153 2.78 4.66 -16.42
N ALA A 154 2.00 5.66 -15.97
CA ALA A 154 1.33 5.63 -14.68
C ALA A 154 0.29 4.50 -14.58
N VAL A 155 -0.52 4.29 -15.62
CA VAL A 155 -1.51 3.20 -15.67
C VAL A 155 -0.80 1.83 -15.73
N ILE A 156 0.35 1.75 -16.45
CA ILE A 156 1.16 0.52 -16.47
C ILE A 156 1.76 0.22 -15.10
N ALA A 157 2.26 1.24 -14.39
CA ALA A 157 2.77 1.09 -13.02
C ALA A 157 1.68 0.61 -12.06
N ASN A 158 0.46 1.19 -12.14
CA ASN A 158 -0.69 0.73 -11.37
C ASN A 158 -1.09 -0.73 -11.68
N ALA A 159 -0.97 -1.17 -12.94
CA ALA A 159 -1.16 -2.58 -13.26
C ALA A 159 -0.16 -3.48 -12.51
N TRP A 160 1.13 -3.13 -12.48
CA TRP A 160 2.13 -3.89 -11.74
C TRP A 160 1.88 -3.89 -10.23
N HIS A 161 1.32 -2.81 -9.68
CA HIS A 161 0.87 -2.78 -8.28
C HIS A 161 -0.20 -3.85 -8.01
N HIS A 162 -1.24 -3.94 -8.85
CA HIS A 162 -2.25 -5.02 -8.72
C HIS A 162 -1.64 -6.41 -8.75
N ARG A 163 -0.61 -6.64 -9.57
CA ARG A 163 0.08 -7.93 -9.62
C ARG A 163 0.91 -8.20 -8.37
N SER A 164 1.54 -7.18 -7.81
CA SER A 164 2.25 -7.30 -6.52
C SER A 164 1.31 -7.72 -5.40
N ASP A 165 0.10 -7.12 -5.34
CA ASP A 165 -0.93 -7.49 -4.39
C ASP A 165 -1.43 -8.94 -4.61
N ALA A 166 -1.51 -9.38 -5.87
CA ALA A 166 -1.86 -10.77 -6.16
C ALA A 166 -0.84 -11.76 -5.56
N PHE A 167 0.46 -11.45 -5.61
CA PHE A 167 1.49 -12.28 -4.98
C PHE A 167 1.35 -12.35 -3.45
N SER A 168 1.00 -11.24 -2.78
CA SER A 168 0.70 -11.24 -1.35
C SER A 168 -0.48 -12.17 -1.03
N SER A 169 -1.57 -12.06 -1.80
CA SER A 169 -2.76 -12.92 -1.64
C SER A 169 -2.48 -14.40 -1.98
N ILE A 170 -1.51 -14.72 -2.86
CA ILE A 170 -1.07 -16.11 -3.10
C ILE A 170 -0.44 -16.70 -1.84
N GLY A 171 0.43 -15.94 -1.15
CA GLY A 171 1.03 -16.37 0.11
C GLY A 171 -0.04 -16.71 1.16
N THR A 172 -1.03 -15.83 1.29
CA THR A 172 -2.21 -16.05 2.15
C THR A 172 -3.00 -17.30 1.75
N ALA A 173 -3.28 -17.50 0.45
CA ALA A 173 -3.98 -18.67 -0.04
C ALA A 173 -3.23 -19.99 0.24
N ILE A 174 -1.91 -20.00 0.10
CA ILE A 174 -1.06 -21.15 0.43
C ILE A 174 -1.11 -21.45 1.93
N GLY A 175 -1.02 -20.43 2.79
CA GLY A 175 -1.10 -20.59 4.25
C GLY A 175 -2.44 -21.18 4.69
N ILE A 176 -3.56 -20.61 4.21
CA ILE A 176 -4.91 -21.09 4.51
C ILE A 176 -5.14 -22.49 3.92
N GLY A 177 -4.78 -22.68 2.64
CA GLY A 177 -4.96 -23.95 1.94
C GLY A 177 -4.17 -25.07 2.61
N GLY A 178 -2.92 -24.82 2.98
CA GLY A 178 -2.10 -25.76 3.73
C GLY A 178 -2.70 -26.11 5.09
N ALA A 179 -3.20 -25.12 5.83
CA ALA A 179 -3.83 -25.33 7.14
C ALA A 179 -5.12 -26.17 7.05
N ILE A 180 -5.86 -26.09 5.92
CA ILE A 180 -7.08 -26.88 5.70
C ILE A 180 -6.76 -28.27 5.20
N LEU A 181 -5.87 -28.40 4.18
CA LEU A 181 -5.71 -29.63 3.41
C LEU A 181 -4.75 -30.64 4.05
N LEU A 182 -3.74 -30.15 4.81
CA LEU A 182 -2.69 -31.02 5.39
C LEU A 182 -3.02 -31.53 6.80
N GLY A 183 -4.16 -31.12 7.38
CA GLY A 183 -4.64 -31.62 8.66
C GLY A 183 -4.12 -30.84 9.88
N GLU A 184 -4.35 -31.40 11.08
CA GLU A 184 -4.17 -30.68 12.35
C GLU A 184 -2.75 -30.17 12.60
N SER A 185 -1.73 -30.98 12.26
CA SER A 185 -0.33 -30.63 12.43
C SER A 185 0.13 -29.44 11.57
N TRP A 186 -0.64 -29.07 10.55
CA TRP A 186 -0.32 -27.99 9.62
C TRP A 186 -1.19 -26.75 9.80
N ARG A 187 -2.08 -26.72 10.80
CA ARG A 187 -2.91 -25.54 11.11
C ARG A 187 -2.07 -24.30 11.46
N VAL A 188 -0.83 -24.50 11.84
CA VAL A 188 0.15 -23.42 12.09
C VAL A 188 0.45 -22.58 10.84
N LEU A 189 0.19 -23.09 9.64
CA LEU A 189 0.45 -22.37 8.39
C LEU A 189 -0.38 -21.09 8.24
N ASP A 190 -1.62 -21.07 8.77
CA ASP A 190 -2.45 -19.85 8.73
C ASP A 190 -1.85 -18.73 9.61
N PRO A 191 -1.57 -18.90 10.91
CA PRO A 191 -0.90 -17.85 11.69
C PRO A 191 0.52 -17.54 11.20
N LEU A 192 1.24 -18.50 10.62
CA LEU A 192 2.53 -18.23 10.01
C LEU A 192 2.42 -17.29 8.81
N ALA A 193 1.45 -17.54 7.93
CA ALA A 193 1.16 -16.63 6.81
C ALA A 193 0.73 -15.23 7.32
N ALA A 194 -0.08 -15.17 8.39
CA ALA A 194 -0.45 -13.90 9.02
C ALA A 194 0.75 -13.12 9.54
N VAL A 195 1.72 -13.79 10.18
CA VAL A 195 2.97 -13.16 10.66
C VAL A 195 3.81 -12.63 9.49
N ILE A 196 3.94 -13.40 8.40
CA ILE A 196 4.68 -12.98 7.21
C ILE A 196 4.03 -11.74 6.59
N VAL A 197 2.71 -11.76 6.38
CA VAL A 197 1.98 -10.62 5.80
C VAL A 197 2.07 -9.40 6.72
N SER A 198 1.88 -9.57 8.04
CA SER A 198 1.96 -8.48 9.00
C SER A 198 3.36 -7.86 9.07
N PHE A 199 4.42 -8.63 8.87
CA PHE A 199 5.78 -8.11 8.77
C PHE A 199 5.93 -7.12 7.60
N PHE A 200 5.37 -7.45 6.43
CA PHE A 200 5.36 -6.53 5.29
C PHE A 200 4.53 -5.27 5.58
N ILE A 201 3.37 -5.41 6.26
CA ILE A 201 2.56 -4.26 6.68
C ILE A 201 3.38 -3.32 7.59
N VAL A 202 4.03 -3.87 8.61
CA VAL A 202 4.89 -3.12 9.54
C VAL A 202 6.05 -2.44 8.80
N GLN A 203 6.69 -3.14 7.86
CA GLN A 203 7.79 -2.58 7.07
C GLN A 203 7.32 -1.37 6.23
N VAL A 204 6.18 -1.48 5.56
CA VAL A 204 5.58 -0.38 4.78
C VAL A 204 5.23 0.78 5.69
N ALA A 205 4.55 0.52 6.83
CA ALA A 205 4.17 1.54 7.80
C ALA A 205 5.38 2.31 8.34
N VAL A 206 6.45 1.60 8.74
CA VAL A 206 7.68 2.23 9.24
C VAL A 206 8.35 3.10 8.16
N LYS A 207 8.42 2.61 6.92
CA LYS A 207 8.98 3.38 5.80
C LYS A 207 8.18 4.66 5.55
N GLN A 208 6.86 4.57 5.57
CA GLN A 208 5.95 5.70 5.37
C GLN A 208 6.06 6.71 6.52
N LEU A 209 6.05 6.24 7.78
CA LEU A 209 6.23 7.09 8.96
C LEU A 209 7.55 7.85 8.91
N LYS A 210 8.64 7.15 8.57
CA LYS A 210 9.96 7.78 8.46
C LYS A 210 9.96 8.90 7.40
N ALA A 211 9.40 8.65 6.22
CA ALA A 211 9.31 9.65 5.17
C ALA A 211 8.48 10.88 5.61
N CYS A 212 7.33 10.66 6.27
CA CYS A 212 6.50 11.74 6.80
C CYS A 212 7.19 12.53 7.91
N ILE A 213 7.89 11.86 8.82
CA ILE A 213 8.64 12.51 9.90
C ILE A 213 9.79 13.33 9.32
N ASP A 214 10.57 12.78 8.38
CA ASP A 214 11.66 13.48 7.72
C ASP A 214 11.15 14.78 7.03
N GLU A 215 10.00 14.70 6.36
CA GLU A 215 9.37 15.86 5.70
C GLU A 215 8.82 16.90 6.70
N LEU A 216 8.15 16.46 7.78
CA LEU A 216 7.63 17.36 8.82
C LEU A 216 8.74 18.06 9.60
N LEU A 217 9.88 17.38 9.81
CA LEU A 217 11.06 17.93 10.45
C LEU A 217 11.98 18.71 9.49
N GLU A 218 11.53 18.92 8.24
CA GLU A 218 12.29 19.67 7.23
C GLU A 218 13.72 19.14 7.04
N ARG A 219 13.85 17.80 6.94
CA ARG A 219 15.13 17.16 6.69
C ARG A 219 15.75 17.69 5.40
N SER A 220 17.05 17.98 5.44
CA SER A 220 17.83 18.37 4.25
C SER A 220 17.80 17.30 3.16
N LEU A 221 17.99 17.73 1.93
CA LEU A 221 18.16 16.83 0.79
C LEU A 221 19.41 15.94 0.97
N PRO A 222 19.45 14.77 0.30
CA PRO A 222 20.65 13.94 0.26
C PRO A 222 21.89 14.69 -0.25
N ASP A 223 23.05 14.32 0.26
CA ASP A 223 24.32 15.00 -0.03
C ASP A 223 24.67 15.03 -1.52
N ASP A 224 24.29 14.02 -2.28
CA ASP A 224 24.48 13.94 -3.74
C ASP A 224 23.70 15.04 -4.48
N ILE A 225 22.45 15.30 -4.06
CA ILE A 225 21.61 16.36 -4.63
C ILE A 225 22.13 17.74 -4.21
N GLU A 226 22.55 17.91 -2.95
CA GLU A 226 23.13 19.19 -2.48
C GLU A 226 24.45 19.52 -3.21
N GLN A 227 25.26 18.51 -3.52
CA GLN A 227 26.45 18.68 -4.34
C GLN A 227 26.11 19.07 -5.78
N GLU A 228 25.09 18.43 -6.40
CA GLU A 228 24.65 18.78 -7.75
C GLU A 228 24.12 20.21 -7.82
N ILE A 229 23.34 20.65 -6.81
CA ILE A 229 22.89 22.04 -6.69
C ILE A 229 24.09 22.97 -6.60
N THR A 230 25.06 22.65 -5.74
CA THR A 230 26.27 23.47 -5.54
C THR A 230 27.10 23.58 -6.83
N GLN A 231 27.28 22.47 -7.55
CA GLN A 231 27.99 22.46 -8.83
C GLN A 231 27.25 23.27 -9.90
N THR A 232 25.93 23.17 -9.95
CA THR A 232 25.09 23.94 -10.87
C THR A 232 25.21 25.42 -10.60
N VAL A 233 25.20 25.86 -9.32
CA VAL A 233 25.37 27.25 -8.93
C VAL A 233 26.78 27.77 -9.29
N LEU A 234 27.82 26.95 -9.08
CA LEU A 234 29.20 27.28 -9.44
C LEU A 234 29.45 27.37 -10.96
N SER A 235 28.59 26.77 -11.77
CA SER A 235 28.66 26.83 -13.22
C SER A 235 28.18 28.16 -13.81
N LEU A 236 27.56 29.02 -13.00
CA LEU A 236 27.05 30.32 -13.44
C LEU A 236 28.15 31.36 -13.39
N ASP A 237 28.27 32.14 -14.46
CA ASP A 237 29.25 33.25 -14.54
C ASP A 237 28.99 34.31 -13.47
N GLY A 238 30.04 34.68 -12.74
CA GLY A 238 29.98 35.70 -11.69
C GLY A 238 29.59 35.18 -10.30
N VAL A 239 29.34 33.89 -10.15
CA VAL A 239 29.07 33.24 -8.85
C VAL A 239 30.37 32.58 -8.35
N SER A 240 30.78 32.92 -7.12
CA SER A 240 31.91 32.27 -6.47
C SER A 240 31.59 31.97 -5.01
N GLN A 241 32.09 30.83 -4.52
CA GLN A 241 32.00 30.40 -3.12
C GLN A 241 30.57 30.39 -2.53
N PRO A 242 29.60 29.63 -3.10
CA PRO A 242 28.31 29.43 -2.47
C PRO A 242 28.50 28.77 -1.09
N HIS A 243 27.88 29.32 -0.07
CA HIS A 243 28.00 28.83 1.29
C HIS A 243 26.66 28.87 2.02
N HIS A 244 26.51 28.07 3.10
CA HIS A 244 25.32 27.98 3.90
C HIS A 244 24.08 27.53 3.09
N LEU A 245 24.26 26.59 2.14
CA LEU A 245 23.15 25.96 1.46
C LEU A 245 22.22 25.32 2.51
N ARG A 246 20.94 25.64 2.45
CA ARG A 246 19.90 25.03 3.27
C ARG A 246 18.82 24.49 2.35
N THR A 247 18.53 23.21 2.47
CA THR A 247 17.53 22.50 1.69
C THR A 247 16.47 21.92 2.62
N ARG A 248 15.30 21.66 2.08
CA ARG A 248 14.19 21.01 2.82
C ARG A 248 13.24 20.31 1.88
#